data_c3f6fa204428ff6afb24aa864e7227b4
#
_entry.id   c3f6fa204428ff6afb24aa864e7227b4
#
_cell.length_a   1.000
_cell.length_b   1.000
_cell.length_c   1.000
_cell.angle_alpha   90.00
_cell.angle_beta   90.00
_cell.angle_gamma   90.00
#
_symmetry.space_group_name_H-M   'P 1'
#
loop_
_entity.id
_entity.type
_entity.pdbx_description
1 polymer ?
#
loop_
_entity_poly.entity_id
_entity_poly.type
_entity_poly.pdbx_seq_one_letter_code
_entity_poly.pdbx_strand_id
1 'polypeptide(L)'
;MTSIKLGNSDLQITPVGLGTWAIGGEGAMGWGPQDDAQSIAAIRKAVESGINWIDTAAIYGFGHSEKIVAQALKDIGSNDRPYVFTKCSLVWDEDLNFSHNMKAESIRKEVEDSLQRLQVDVLDLYQIHWPTWPPGSPDDDIEEAWTELAALKEQGKVRAIGVSNFNVSQLERAQKITPVTSLQPPYSMLMRDVEEDILPYCANNNIGVIVYSPMHNGLLTGKMTRERIEALHETDWRRNINPAFKEPHLSKNLELVELLRDIGDRHGRSPGEVAIAWTLRVTAVTGAIVGARRSDQIDGIAGALDFRLSDDEVNEIEAKLPESIDMFELA
;
A
#
# COMPACT_ATOMS: atom_id res chain seq x y z
N MET A 1 17.43 -6.14 12.09
CA MET A 1 16.46 -5.13 11.60
C MET A 1 15.34 -5.01 12.61
N THR A 2 14.84 -3.82 12.84
CA THR A 2 13.77 -3.58 13.80
C THR A 2 12.44 -3.98 13.15
N SER A 3 11.72 -4.90 13.76
CA SER A 3 10.33 -5.21 13.39
C SER A 3 9.37 -4.60 14.41
N ILE A 4 8.17 -4.26 13.98
CA ILE A 4 7.13 -3.63 14.77
C ILE A 4 5.89 -4.53 14.73
N LYS A 5 5.25 -4.71 15.85
CA LYS A 5 4.01 -5.49 15.94
C LYS A 5 2.87 -4.78 15.21
N LEU A 6 2.20 -5.47 14.29
CA LEU A 6 1.05 -4.92 13.56
C LEU A 6 -0.22 -4.98 14.43
N GLY A 7 -0.57 -3.84 15.02
CA GLY A 7 -1.78 -3.69 15.83
C GLY A 7 -1.91 -4.76 16.92
N ASN A 8 -3.07 -5.39 16.97
CA ASN A 8 -3.41 -6.44 17.95
C ASN A 8 -3.00 -7.87 17.52
N SER A 9 -2.28 -8.05 16.38
CA SER A 9 -1.85 -9.37 15.88
C SER A 9 -0.52 -9.84 16.49
N ASP A 10 -0.06 -11.01 16.07
CA ASP A 10 1.28 -11.55 16.33
C ASP A 10 2.29 -11.25 15.20
N LEU A 11 1.86 -10.55 14.15
CA LEU A 11 2.69 -10.23 12.99
C LEU A 11 3.73 -9.16 13.34
N GLN A 12 5.01 -9.50 13.17
CA GLN A 12 6.14 -8.59 13.37
C GLN A 12 6.66 -8.11 12.03
N ILE A 13 6.23 -6.94 11.59
CA ILE A 13 6.55 -6.41 10.26
C ILE A 13 7.69 -5.40 10.29
N THR A 14 8.47 -5.35 9.21
CA THR A 14 9.46 -4.30 9.00
C THR A 14 8.77 -2.96 8.69
N PRO A 15 9.43 -1.81 8.98
CA PRO A 15 8.84 -0.49 8.71
C PRO A 15 8.49 -0.24 7.23
N VAL A 16 9.12 -0.97 6.32
CA VAL A 16 8.84 -0.92 4.88
C VAL A 16 8.36 -2.28 4.43
N GLY A 17 7.31 -2.31 3.62
CA GLY A 17 6.80 -3.49 2.93
C GLY A 17 6.74 -3.27 1.43
N LEU A 18 6.76 -4.36 0.66
CA LEU A 18 6.69 -4.29 -0.80
C LEU A 18 5.24 -4.32 -1.26
N GLY A 19 4.80 -3.26 -1.96
CA GLY A 19 3.53 -3.21 -2.66
C GLY A 19 3.65 -3.69 -4.11
N THR A 20 2.70 -4.50 -4.53
CA THR A 20 2.72 -5.14 -5.86
C THR A 20 1.65 -4.62 -6.82
N TRP A 21 1.01 -3.49 -6.54
CA TRP A 21 0.04 -2.90 -7.45
C TRP A 21 0.63 -2.63 -8.85
N ALA A 22 1.80 -2.02 -8.92
CA ALA A 22 2.47 -1.74 -10.19
C ALA A 22 2.95 -3.01 -10.94
N ILE A 23 3.01 -4.16 -10.26
CA ILE A 23 3.33 -5.48 -10.84
C ILE A 23 2.11 -6.09 -11.55
N GLY A 24 0.89 -5.66 -11.22
CA GLY A 24 -0.32 -6.09 -11.91
C GLY A 24 -0.36 -5.78 -13.41
N GLY A 25 0.48 -4.84 -13.87
CA GLY A 25 0.59 -4.53 -15.29
C GLY A 25 -0.48 -3.58 -15.81
N GLU A 26 -1.04 -3.89 -16.97
CA GLU A 26 -2.07 -3.08 -17.64
C GLU A 26 -3.45 -3.26 -17.00
N GLY A 27 -4.34 -2.30 -17.23
CA GLY A 27 -5.72 -2.28 -16.73
C GLY A 27 -6.21 -0.85 -16.51
N ALA A 28 -7.46 -0.67 -16.11
CA ALA A 28 -8.10 0.64 -15.93
C ALA A 28 -7.36 1.55 -14.92
N MET A 29 -6.75 0.94 -13.88
CA MET A 29 -5.88 1.58 -12.89
C MET A 29 -4.45 1.05 -12.99
N GLY A 30 -4.03 0.64 -14.21
CA GLY A 30 -2.75 0.01 -14.47
C GLY A 30 -1.59 1.00 -14.58
N TRP A 31 -0.39 0.44 -14.51
CA TRP A 31 0.88 1.16 -14.58
C TRP A 31 1.58 0.96 -15.95
N GLY A 32 0.84 0.50 -16.97
CA GLY A 32 1.37 0.09 -18.26
C GLY A 32 2.05 -1.29 -18.24
N PRO A 33 2.63 -1.72 -19.36
CA PRO A 33 3.23 -3.05 -19.49
C PRO A 33 4.29 -3.36 -18.43
N GLN A 34 4.33 -4.59 -17.94
CA GLN A 34 5.28 -5.06 -16.92
C GLN A 34 5.85 -6.43 -17.33
N ASP A 35 7.15 -6.60 -17.09
CA ASP A 35 7.87 -7.85 -17.28
C ASP A 35 7.86 -8.69 -15.99
N ASP A 36 7.40 -9.92 -16.08
CA ASP A 36 7.23 -10.82 -14.95
C ASP A 36 8.57 -11.21 -14.32
N ALA A 37 9.60 -11.43 -15.12
CA ALA A 37 10.94 -11.79 -14.60
C ALA A 37 11.55 -10.62 -13.81
N GLN A 38 11.37 -9.37 -14.26
CA GLN A 38 11.75 -8.19 -13.50
C GLN A 38 10.97 -8.04 -12.19
N SER A 39 9.67 -8.35 -12.23
CA SER A 39 8.79 -8.32 -11.04
C SER A 39 9.24 -9.34 -10.00
N ILE A 40 9.50 -10.59 -10.40
CA ILE A 40 10.02 -11.65 -9.53
C ILE A 40 11.37 -11.25 -8.94
N ALA A 41 12.27 -10.69 -9.76
CA ALA A 41 13.58 -10.23 -9.30
C ALA A 41 13.45 -9.08 -8.28
N ALA A 42 12.49 -8.16 -8.46
CA ALA A 42 12.21 -7.08 -7.51
C ALA A 42 11.70 -7.61 -6.16
N ILE A 43 10.78 -8.58 -6.17
CA ILE A 43 10.27 -9.23 -4.96
C ILE A 43 11.40 -9.93 -4.20
N ARG A 44 12.21 -10.72 -4.89
CA ARG A 44 13.36 -11.42 -4.28
C ARG A 44 14.36 -10.43 -3.67
N LYS A 45 14.73 -9.38 -4.41
CA LYS A 45 15.63 -8.34 -3.94
C LYS A 45 15.09 -7.61 -2.71
N ALA A 46 13.79 -7.37 -2.63
CA ALA A 46 13.14 -6.76 -1.47
C ALA A 46 13.32 -7.63 -0.22
N VAL A 47 13.06 -8.93 -0.32
CA VAL A 47 13.23 -9.88 0.80
C VAL A 47 14.71 -10.01 1.17
N GLU A 48 15.62 -10.14 0.21
CA GLU A 48 17.08 -10.16 0.43
C GLU A 48 17.57 -8.87 1.14
N SER A 49 16.91 -7.73 0.91
CA SER A 49 17.19 -6.47 1.58
C SER A 49 16.58 -6.37 3.00
N GLY A 50 15.84 -7.40 3.42
CA GLY A 50 15.27 -7.53 4.76
C GLY A 50 13.82 -7.06 4.90
N ILE A 51 13.14 -6.71 3.83
CA ILE A 51 11.68 -6.48 3.82
C ILE A 51 11.00 -7.84 4.07
N ASN A 52 10.17 -7.93 5.12
CA ASN A 52 9.59 -9.20 5.54
C ASN A 52 8.10 -9.34 5.27
N TRP A 53 7.49 -8.44 4.48
CA TRP A 53 6.10 -8.52 4.08
C TRP A 53 5.84 -7.93 2.71
N ILE A 54 4.86 -8.52 2.01
CA ILE A 54 4.42 -8.16 0.67
C ILE A 54 2.93 -7.86 0.73
N ASP A 55 2.51 -6.72 0.20
CA ASP A 55 1.11 -6.35 0.04
C ASP A 55 0.70 -6.46 -1.43
N THR A 56 -0.30 -7.29 -1.69
CA THR A 56 -0.92 -7.50 -3.00
C THR A 56 -2.44 -7.34 -2.91
N ALA A 57 -3.15 -7.58 -4.00
CA ALA A 57 -4.61 -7.70 -4.04
C ALA A 57 -5.06 -8.55 -5.21
N ALA A 58 -6.21 -9.22 -5.06
CA ALA A 58 -6.82 -10.01 -6.12
C ALA A 58 -7.07 -9.19 -7.39
N ILE A 59 -7.53 -7.94 -7.23
CA ILE A 59 -7.83 -7.05 -8.37
C ILE A 59 -6.59 -6.59 -9.15
N TYR A 60 -5.38 -6.66 -8.59
CA TYR A 60 -4.16 -6.19 -9.27
C TYR A 60 -3.82 -7.09 -10.48
N GLY A 61 -4.11 -6.57 -11.68
CA GLY A 61 -3.99 -7.35 -12.91
C GLY A 61 -4.91 -8.56 -12.94
N PHE A 62 -6.09 -8.48 -12.28
CA PHE A 62 -7.09 -9.55 -12.26
C PHE A 62 -6.50 -10.90 -11.83
N GLY A 63 -5.81 -10.89 -10.70
CA GLY A 63 -5.12 -12.04 -10.11
C GLY A 63 -3.69 -12.27 -10.60
N HIS A 64 -3.20 -11.48 -11.57
CA HIS A 64 -1.84 -11.64 -12.10
C HIS A 64 -0.78 -11.35 -11.02
N SER A 65 -0.93 -10.24 -10.27
CA SER A 65 0.00 -9.87 -9.21
C SER A 65 0.16 -10.98 -8.15
N GLU A 66 -0.92 -11.61 -7.70
CA GLU A 66 -0.87 -12.74 -6.76
C GLU A 66 -0.10 -13.94 -7.33
N LYS A 67 -0.27 -14.25 -8.62
CA LYS A 67 0.47 -15.33 -9.30
C LYS A 67 1.97 -15.04 -9.38
N ILE A 68 2.36 -13.79 -9.63
CA ILE A 68 3.77 -13.37 -9.65
C ILE A 68 4.38 -13.45 -8.24
N VAL A 69 3.64 -13.03 -7.20
CA VAL A 69 4.06 -13.22 -5.80
C VAL A 69 4.29 -14.71 -5.52
N ALA A 70 3.36 -15.58 -5.91
CA ALA A 70 3.50 -17.03 -5.73
C ALA A 70 4.77 -17.60 -6.38
N GLN A 71 5.10 -17.13 -7.59
CA GLN A 71 6.34 -17.56 -8.27
C GLN A 71 7.59 -17.11 -7.51
N ALA A 72 7.62 -15.87 -7.05
CA ALA A 72 8.74 -15.37 -6.27
C ALA A 72 8.91 -16.12 -4.94
N LEU A 73 7.80 -16.47 -4.26
CA LEU A 73 7.83 -17.22 -2.99
C LEU A 73 8.44 -18.62 -3.15
N LYS A 74 8.27 -19.28 -4.28
CA LYS A 74 8.90 -20.60 -4.55
C LYS A 74 10.42 -20.51 -4.55
N ASP A 75 10.96 -19.40 -5.05
CA ASP A 75 12.40 -19.18 -5.15
C ASP A 75 13.02 -18.75 -3.81
N ILE A 76 12.24 -18.07 -2.93
CA ILE A 76 12.73 -17.52 -1.66
C ILE A 76 12.95 -18.62 -0.60
N GLY A 77 12.18 -19.70 -0.66
CA GLY A 77 12.25 -20.78 0.32
C GLY A 77 11.47 -20.48 1.62
N SER A 78 11.21 -21.54 2.39
CA SER A 78 10.28 -21.48 3.52
C SER A 78 10.80 -20.70 4.73
N ASN A 79 12.13 -20.69 4.94
CA ASN A 79 12.73 -20.05 6.13
C ASN A 79 12.75 -18.52 6.04
N ASP A 80 12.82 -17.98 4.83
CA ASP A 80 12.89 -16.54 4.56
C ASP A 80 11.58 -16.00 3.97
N ARG A 81 10.49 -16.82 3.99
CA ARG A 81 9.21 -16.46 3.44
C ARG A 81 8.67 -15.19 4.10
N PRO A 82 8.43 -14.11 3.36
CA PRO A 82 7.80 -12.91 3.88
C PRO A 82 6.32 -13.20 4.21
N TYR A 83 5.73 -12.37 5.08
CA TYR A 83 4.28 -12.33 5.23
C TYR A 83 3.61 -11.89 3.93
N VAL A 84 2.46 -12.48 3.62
CA VAL A 84 1.67 -12.15 2.43
C VAL A 84 0.33 -11.57 2.84
N PHE A 85 0.10 -10.33 2.43
CA PHE A 85 -1.12 -9.57 2.65
C PHE A 85 -1.86 -9.44 1.33
N THR A 86 -3.16 -9.74 1.31
CA THR A 86 -3.99 -9.53 0.13
C THR A 86 -5.37 -9.00 0.52
N LYS A 87 -6.24 -8.76 -0.47
CA LYS A 87 -7.47 -8.01 -0.26
C LYS A 87 -8.65 -8.61 -1.02
N CYS A 88 -9.87 -8.39 -0.49
CA CYS A 88 -11.16 -8.75 -1.10
C CYS A 88 -12.01 -7.51 -1.37
N SER A 89 -13.25 -7.74 -1.75
CA SER A 89 -14.33 -6.80 -2.06
C SER A 89 -14.32 -6.19 -3.46
N LEU A 90 -13.25 -6.35 -4.23
CA LEU A 90 -13.23 -5.96 -5.64
C LEU A 90 -13.13 -7.21 -6.50
N VAL A 91 -14.21 -7.54 -7.18
CA VAL A 91 -14.37 -8.72 -8.02
C VAL A 91 -14.48 -8.33 -9.49
N TRP A 92 -14.28 -9.27 -10.40
CA TRP A 92 -14.40 -9.02 -11.83
C TRP A 92 -15.10 -10.17 -12.55
N ASP A 93 -15.69 -9.87 -13.70
CA ASP A 93 -16.33 -10.82 -14.59
C ASP A 93 -15.38 -11.34 -15.70
N GLU A 94 -15.91 -12.16 -16.62
CA GLU A 94 -15.15 -12.74 -17.74
C GLU A 94 -14.68 -11.65 -18.75
N ASP A 95 -15.36 -10.52 -18.81
CA ASP A 95 -15.02 -9.38 -19.67
C ASP A 95 -14.05 -8.39 -18.97
N LEU A 96 -13.55 -8.75 -17.79
CA LEU A 96 -12.66 -7.94 -16.93
C LEU A 96 -13.29 -6.62 -16.44
N ASN A 97 -14.62 -6.54 -16.39
CA ASN A 97 -15.30 -5.46 -15.70
C ASN A 97 -15.27 -5.73 -14.21
N PHE A 98 -14.68 -4.82 -13.44
CA PHE A 98 -14.64 -4.99 -12.00
C PHE A 98 -15.85 -4.33 -11.33
N SER A 99 -16.25 -4.90 -10.19
CA SER A 99 -17.34 -4.41 -9.35
C SER A 99 -17.00 -4.58 -7.87
N HIS A 100 -17.75 -3.91 -7.02
CA HIS A 100 -17.63 -4.01 -5.58
C HIS A 100 -18.64 -5.03 -5.03
N ASN A 101 -18.18 -5.92 -4.14
CA ASN A 101 -19.04 -6.93 -3.55
C ASN A 101 -18.58 -7.28 -2.11
N MET A 102 -19.41 -6.92 -1.13
CA MET A 102 -19.17 -7.14 0.30
C MET A 102 -19.95 -8.32 0.87
N LYS A 103 -20.62 -9.11 0.02
CA LYS A 103 -21.40 -10.26 0.47
C LYS A 103 -20.52 -11.40 0.96
N ALA A 104 -20.94 -12.05 2.04
CA ALA A 104 -20.22 -13.15 2.66
C ALA A 104 -19.86 -14.27 1.66
N GLU A 105 -20.77 -14.62 0.74
CA GLU A 105 -20.52 -15.63 -0.28
C GLU A 105 -19.38 -15.25 -1.24
N SER A 106 -19.34 -13.95 -1.66
CA SER A 106 -18.25 -13.44 -2.49
C SER A 106 -16.91 -13.53 -1.76
N ILE A 107 -16.85 -13.05 -0.52
CA ILE A 107 -15.63 -13.06 0.29
C ILE A 107 -15.09 -14.48 0.51
N ARG A 108 -15.98 -15.47 0.76
CA ARG A 108 -15.56 -16.88 0.85
C ARG A 108 -14.94 -17.39 -0.45
N LYS A 109 -15.51 -17.03 -1.58
CA LYS A 109 -14.94 -17.39 -2.88
C LYS A 109 -13.62 -16.69 -3.12
N GLU A 110 -13.54 -15.39 -2.85
CA GLU A 110 -12.37 -14.57 -3.06
C GLU A 110 -11.16 -15.08 -2.25
N VAL A 111 -11.35 -15.48 -0.97
CA VAL A 111 -10.26 -16.02 -0.16
C VAL A 111 -9.71 -17.33 -0.71
N GLU A 112 -10.58 -18.26 -1.16
CA GLU A 112 -10.15 -19.51 -1.77
C GLU A 112 -9.38 -19.28 -3.07
N ASP A 113 -9.89 -18.38 -3.90
CA ASP A 113 -9.25 -18.00 -5.15
C ASP A 113 -7.86 -17.35 -4.90
N SER A 114 -7.73 -16.52 -3.87
CA SER A 114 -6.45 -15.91 -3.48
C SER A 114 -5.47 -16.92 -2.93
N LEU A 115 -5.89 -17.84 -2.05
CA LEU A 115 -5.08 -18.95 -1.55
C LEU A 115 -4.54 -19.80 -2.70
N GLN A 116 -5.41 -20.10 -3.69
CA GLN A 116 -5.02 -20.87 -4.87
C GLN A 116 -4.02 -20.13 -5.76
N ARG A 117 -4.24 -18.82 -6.03
CA ARG A 117 -3.34 -18.02 -6.87
C ARG A 117 -1.98 -17.80 -6.20
N LEU A 118 -1.96 -17.54 -4.90
CA LEU A 118 -0.75 -17.35 -4.10
C LEU A 118 -0.04 -18.66 -3.77
N GLN A 119 -0.73 -19.81 -3.92
CA GLN A 119 -0.21 -21.15 -3.60
C GLN A 119 0.26 -21.26 -2.15
N VAL A 120 -0.55 -20.75 -1.23
CA VAL A 120 -0.34 -20.82 0.22
C VAL A 120 -1.59 -21.39 0.90
N ASP A 121 -1.39 -22.04 2.05
CA ASP A 121 -2.49 -22.64 2.82
C ASP A 121 -3.19 -21.61 3.72
N VAL A 122 -2.48 -20.51 4.09
CA VAL A 122 -2.96 -19.48 5.01
C VAL A 122 -2.44 -18.12 4.55
N LEU A 123 -3.31 -17.10 4.58
CA LEU A 123 -2.94 -15.70 4.37
C LEU A 123 -2.51 -15.08 5.71
N ASP A 124 -1.45 -14.29 5.70
CA ASP A 124 -0.98 -13.63 6.93
C ASP A 124 -1.88 -12.45 7.32
N LEU A 125 -2.34 -11.66 6.35
CA LEU A 125 -3.35 -10.61 6.55
C LEU A 125 -4.32 -10.59 5.37
N TYR A 126 -5.62 -10.58 5.65
CA TYR A 126 -6.68 -10.44 4.65
C TYR A 126 -7.50 -9.18 4.92
N GLN A 127 -7.70 -8.34 3.91
CA GLN A 127 -8.22 -6.99 4.08
C GLN A 127 -9.43 -6.72 3.19
N ILE A 128 -10.45 -6.01 3.69
CA ILE A 128 -11.43 -5.36 2.82
C ILE A 128 -10.71 -4.22 2.09
N HIS A 129 -10.71 -4.23 0.75
CA HIS A 129 -9.98 -3.27 -0.06
C HIS A 129 -10.61 -1.87 -0.03
N TRP A 130 -11.93 -1.82 -0.15
CA TRP A 130 -12.72 -0.60 -0.07
C TRP A 130 -14.01 -0.85 0.69
N PRO A 131 -14.46 0.07 1.54
CA PRO A 131 -15.76 -0.05 2.23
C PRO A 131 -16.93 0.13 1.26
N THR A 132 -16.71 0.83 0.17
CA THR A 132 -17.68 1.13 -0.90
C THR A 132 -16.96 1.49 -2.18
N TRP A 133 -17.59 1.31 -3.33
CA TRP A 133 -17.04 1.69 -4.62
C TRP A 133 -18.14 2.19 -5.58
N PRO A 134 -17.94 3.30 -6.34
CA PRO A 134 -16.76 4.19 -6.25
C PRO A 134 -16.65 4.88 -4.88
N PRO A 135 -15.46 5.45 -4.54
CA PRO A 135 -15.28 6.20 -3.29
C PRO A 135 -16.36 7.26 -3.10
N GLY A 136 -16.86 7.44 -1.87
CA GLY A 136 -17.94 8.39 -1.56
C GLY A 136 -19.36 7.88 -1.85
N SER A 137 -19.52 6.67 -2.41
CA SER A 137 -20.84 6.02 -2.47
C SER A 137 -21.36 5.72 -1.07
N PRO A 138 -22.70 5.51 -0.90
CA PRO A 138 -23.25 5.05 0.38
C PRO A 138 -22.55 3.78 0.86
N ASP A 139 -22.40 3.65 2.19
CA ASP A 139 -21.79 2.46 2.79
C ASP A 139 -22.53 1.19 2.38
N ASP A 140 -21.74 0.18 2.04
CA ASP A 140 -22.21 -1.15 1.72
C ASP A 140 -22.28 -2.04 2.97
N ASP A 141 -22.43 -3.33 2.81
CA ASP A 141 -22.64 -4.34 3.86
C ASP A 141 -21.38 -4.61 4.70
N ILE A 142 -20.82 -3.59 5.35
CA ILE A 142 -19.60 -3.68 6.17
C ILE A 142 -19.72 -4.76 7.24
N GLU A 143 -20.86 -4.82 7.94
CA GLU A 143 -21.08 -5.77 9.02
C GLU A 143 -21.12 -7.21 8.53
N GLU A 144 -21.72 -7.48 7.36
CA GLU A 144 -21.75 -8.81 6.74
C GLU A 144 -20.33 -9.24 6.37
N ALA A 145 -19.62 -8.38 5.65
CA ALA A 145 -18.25 -8.66 5.21
C ALA A 145 -17.29 -8.87 6.39
N TRP A 146 -17.37 -8.00 7.39
CA TRP A 146 -16.47 -8.09 8.54
C TRP A 146 -16.75 -9.32 9.41
N THR A 147 -18.00 -9.72 9.55
CA THR A 147 -18.38 -10.97 10.20
C THR A 147 -17.81 -12.18 9.47
N GLU A 148 -17.84 -12.16 8.13
CA GLU A 148 -17.25 -13.24 7.33
C GLU A 148 -15.72 -13.29 7.47
N LEU A 149 -15.03 -12.14 7.46
CA LEU A 149 -13.58 -12.13 7.70
C LEU A 149 -13.23 -12.71 9.08
N ALA A 150 -14.02 -12.39 10.11
CA ALA A 150 -13.85 -12.98 11.44
C ALA A 150 -13.99 -14.51 11.42
N ALA A 151 -15.01 -15.02 10.72
CA ALA A 151 -15.21 -16.47 10.56
C ALA A 151 -14.05 -17.14 9.80
N LEU A 152 -13.50 -16.53 8.76
CA LEU A 152 -12.33 -17.03 8.03
C LEU A 152 -11.07 -17.08 8.91
N LYS A 153 -10.92 -16.12 9.82
CA LYS A 153 -9.84 -16.14 10.82
C LYS A 153 -10.02 -17.29 11.82
N GLU A 154 -11.23 -17.50 12.34
CA GLU A 154 -11.55 -18.64 13.22
C GLU A 154 -11.32 -20.00 12.55
N GLN A 155 -11.60 -20.11 11.25
CA GLN A 155 -11.31 -21.29 10.44
C GLN A 155 -9.81 -21.50 10.17
N GLY A 156 -8.96 -20.53 10.50
CA GLY A 156 -7.51 -20.60 10.28
C GLY A 156 -7.08 -20.37 8.83
N LYS A 157 -7.96 -19.90 7.94
CA LYS A 157 -7.61 -19.54 6.55
C LYS A 157 -6.80 -18.25 6.46
N VAL A 158 -6.97 -17.35 7.44
CA VAL A 158 -6.26 -16.10 7.55
C VAL A 158 -5.79 -15.91 9.00
N ARG A 159 -4.57 -15.39 9.20
CA ARG A 159 -4.03 -15.15 10.57
C ARG A 159 -4.55 -13.87 11.19
N ALA A 160 -4.64 -12.82 10.38
CA ALA A 160 -5.12 -11.51 10.81
C ALA A 160 -6.06 -10.93 9.75
N ILE A 161 -6.96 -10.04 10.21
CA ILE A 161 -7.93 -9.38 9.34
C ILE A 161 -7.81 -7.86 9.48
N GLY A 162 -7.93 -7.16 8.37
CA GLY A 162 -7.79 -5.70 8.30
C GLY A 162 -8.74 -5.05 7.30
N VAL A 163 -8.62 -3.76 7.19
CA VAL A 163 -9.40 -2.96 6.24
C VAL A 163 -8.52 -1.93 5.54
N SER A 164 -8.97 -1.45 4.40
CA SER A 164 -8.32 -0.37 3.65
C SER A 164 -9.35 0.70 3.32
N ASN A 165 -8.94 1.97 3.36
CA ASN A 165 -9.77 3.12 2.99
C ASN A 165 -11.03 3.35 3.85
N PHE A 166 -11.06 2.83 5.06
CA PHE A 166 -12.14 3.05 6.01
C PHE A 166 -11.95 4.38 6.75
N ASN A 167 -13.04 5.12 6.94
CA ASN A 167 -13.10 6.26 7.86
C ASN A 167 -13.34 5.79 9.31
N VAL A 168 -13.30 6.74 10.26
CA VAL A 168 -13.48 6.44 11.69
C VAL A 168 -14.84 5.78 11.98
N SER A 169 -15.94 6.27 11.39
CA SER A 169 -17.29 5.70 11.61
C SER A 169 -17.36 4.25 11.11
N GLN A 170 -16.75 3.94 9.98
CA GLN A 170 -16.71 2.58 9.43
C GLN A 170 -15.84 1.65 10.28
N LEU A 171 -14.70 2.15 10.81
CA LEU A 171 -13.88 1.42 11.78
C LEU A 171 -14.65 1.11 13.05
N GLU A 172 -15.43 2.06 13.60
CA GLU A 172 -16.27 1.85 14.77
C GLU A 172 -17.33 0.77 14.54
N ARG A 173 -17.92 0.69 13.34
CA ARG A 173 -18.87 -0.36 12.97
C ARG A 173 -18.20 -1.73 12.98
N ALA A 174 -17.05 -1.87 12.33
CA ALA A 174 -16.27 -3.11 12.30
C ALA A 174 -15.83 -3.55 13.72
N GLN A 175 -15.32 -2.62 14.52
CA GLN A 175 -14.84 -2.87 15.89
C GLN A 175 -15.93 -3.39 16.84
N LYS A 176 -17.23 -3.10 16.60
CA LYS A 176 -18.34 -3.66 17.39
C LYS A 176 -18.52 -5.16 17.22
N ILE A 177 -18.01 -5.72 16.11
CA ILE A 177 -18.12 -7.15 15.79
C ILE A 177 -16.87 -7.88 16.26
N THR A 178 -15.70 -7.46 15.80
CA THR A 178 -14.40 -8.01 16.21
C THR A 178 -13.31 -6.97 16.02
N PRO A 179 -12.20 -7.00 16.80
CA PRO A 179 -11.13 -6.03 16.67
C PRO A 179 -10.51 -6.00 15.28
N VAL A 180 -10.35 -4.79 14.72
CA VAL A 180 -9.60 -4.55 13.49
C VAL A 180 -8.11 -4.65 13.79
N THR A 181 -7.37 -5.48 13.04
CA THR A 181 -5.92 -5.59 13.23
C THR A 181 -5.18 -4.43 12.60
N SER A 182 -5.56 -4.07 11.36
CA SER A 182 -4.88 -3.02 10.62
C SER A 182 -5.82 -2.21 9.76
N LEU A 183 -5.45 -0.93 9.57
CA LEU A 183 -5.98 -0.05 8.54
C LEU A 183 -4.91 0.24 7.51
N GLN A 184 -5.27 0.22 6.22
CA GLN A 184 -4.41 0.60 5.11
C GLN A 184 -4.97 1.85 4.41
N PRO A 185 -4.56 3.08 4.82
CA PRO A 185 -4.96 4.32 4.19
C PRO A 185 -3.89 4.86 3.25
N PRO A 186 -4.22 5.79 2.31
CA PRO A 186 -3.22 6.57 1.60
C PRO A 186 -2.54 7.57 2.57
N TYR A 187 -1.23 7.74 2.44
CA TYR A 187 -0.51 8.75 3.22
C TYR A 187 0.82 9.11 2.58
N SER A 188 1.05 10.38 2.38
CA SER A 188 2.29 10.95 1.90
C SER A 188 2.39 12.43 2.29
N MET A 189 3.51 13.07 2.03
CA MET A 189 3.67 14.53 2.16
C MET A 189 2.62 15.33 1.39
N LEU A 190 2.07 14.75 0.30
CA LEU A 190 1.09 15.42 -0.57
C LEU A 190 -0.37 15.00 -0.26
N MET A 191 -0.59 14.07 0.67
CA MET A 191 -1.89 13.55 1.06
C MET A 191 -1.88 13.24 2.56
N ARG A 192 -2.43 14.15 3.37
CA ARG A 192 -2.24 14.17 4.82
C ARG A 192 -3.54 14.10 5.64
N ASP A 193 -4.68 14.01 4.99
CA ASP A 193 -6.00 14.14 5.63
C ASP A 193 -6.21 13.10 6.76
N VAL A 194 -5.56 11.93 6.64
CA VAL A 194 -5.58 10.88 7.67
C VAL A 194 -4.98 11.30 9.03
N GLU A 195 -4.19 12.40 9.06
CA GLU A 195 -3.59 12.91 10.31
C GLU A 195 -4.63 13.53 11.24
N GLU A 196 -5.75 14.01 10.72
CA GLU A 196 -6.75 14.76 11.50
C GLU A 196 -7.51 13.85 12.48
N ASP A 197 -7.97 12.68 12.02
CA ASP A 197 -8.83 11.80 12.82
C ASP A 197 -8.42 10.33 12.76
N ILE A 198 -8.05 9.81 11.60
CA ILE A 198 -7.82 8.38 11.36
C ILE A 198 -6.59 7.88 12.14
N LEU A 199 -5.44 8.54 12.01
CA LEU A 199 -4.22 8.14 12.72
C LEU A 199 -4.39 8.21 14.24
N PRO A 200 -4.95 9.30 14.83
CA PRO A 200 -5.27 9.36 16.25
C PRO A 200 -6.23 8.24 16.71
N TYR A 201 -7.28 7.96 15.92
CA TYR A 201 -8.22 6.89 16.23
C TYR A 201 -7.53 5.52 16.26
N CYS A 202 -6.73 5.20 15.25
CA CYS A 202 -6.00 3.94 15.17
C CYS A 202 -5.04 3.75 16.34
N ALA A 203 -4.28 4.80 16.70
CA ALA A 203 -3.36 4.77 17.83
C ALA A 203 -4.09 4.45 19.15
N ASN A 204 -5.24 5.10 19.40
CA ASN A 204 -6.04 4.92 20.61
C ASN A 204 -6.73 3.54 20.69
N ASN A 205 -6.91 2.85 19.55
CA ASN A 205 -7.62 1.57 19.47
C ASN A 205 -6.72 0.37 19.18
N ASN A 206 -5.38 0.54 19.23
CA ASN A 206 -4.40 -0.51 18.93
C ASN A 206 -4.60 -1.15 17.56
N ILE A 207 -4.95 -0.32 16.56
CA ILE A 207 -5.04 -0.68 15.15
C ILE A 207 -3.71 -0.33 14.48
N GLY A 208 -3.03 -1.31 13.89
CA GLY A 208 -1.80 -1.05 13.12
C GLY A 208 -2.11 -0.29 11.84
N VAL A 209 -1.29 0.69 11.47
CA VAL A 209 -1.50 1.44 10.23
C VAL A 209 -0.37 1.12 9.24
N ILE A 210 -0.73 0.60 8.08
CA ILE A 210 0.18 0.31 6.97
C ILE A 210 -0.18 1.22 5.80
N VAL A 211 0.55 2.32 5.63
CA VAL A 211 0.20 3.36 4.66
C VAL A 211 0.63 3.00 3.24
N TYR A 212 -0.22 3.29 2.25
CA TYR A 212 0.17 3.16 0.84
C TYR A 212 0.50 4.50 0.20
N SER A 213 1.24 4.46 -0.92
CA SER A 213 1.71 5.62 -1.67
C SER A 213 2.57 6.63 -0.88
N PRO A 214 3.52 6.21 -0.01
CA PRO A 214 4.34 7.14 0.78
C PRO A 214 5.22 8.05 -0.09
N MET A 215 5.56 7.62 -1.30
CA MET A 215 6.28 8.40 -2.31
C MET A 215 5.36 9.04 -3.35
N HIS A 216 4.06 9.14 -3.06
CA HIS A 216 3.04 9.67 -3.96
C HIS A 216 3.18 9.13 -5.40
N ASN A 217 3.03 7.80 -5.55
CA ASN A 217 3.08 7.10 -6.84
C ASN A 217 4.38 7.33 -7.64
N GLY A 218 5.47 7.55 -6.94
CA GLY A 218 6.80 7.75 -7.48
C GLY A 218 7.19 9.21 -7.74
N LEU A 219 6.30 10.18 -7.51
CA LEU A 219 6.59 11.61 -7.70
C LEU A 219 7.73 12.08 -6.77
N LEU A 220 7.71 11.64 -5.50
CA LEU A 220 8.69 12.05 -4.49
C LEU A 220 9.99 11.24 -4.51
N THR A 221 10.22 10.41 -5.55
CA THR A 221 11.44 9.59 -5.65
C THR A 221 12.68 10.34 -6.14
N GLY A 222 12.52 11.57 -6.61
CA GLY A 222 13.59 12.32 -7.29
C GLY A 222 13.91 11.82 -8.71
N LYS A 223 13.16 10.83 -9.21
CA LYS A 223 13.32 10.27 -10.56
C LYS A 223 12.26 10.77 -11.55
N MET A 224 11.23 11.47 -11.06
CA MET A 224 10.16 11.99 -11.90
C MET A 224 10.50 13.41 -12.33
N THR A 225 10.57 13.62 -13.66
CA THR A 225 10.74 14.94 -14.29
C THR A 225 9.54 15.22 -15.20
N ARG A 226 9.41 16.46 -15.69
CA ARG A 226 8.36 16.84 -16.65
C ARG A 226 8.42 15.97 -17.91
N GLU A 227 9.59 15.81 -18.48
CA GLU A 227 9.84 15.00 -19.68
C GLU A 227 9.48 13.52 -19.43
N ARG A 228 9.80 13.03 -18.24
CA ARG A 228 9.44 11.64 -17.87
C ARG A 228 7.95 11.47 -17.70
N ILE A 229 7.23 12.45 -17.15
CA ILE A 229 5.77 12.43 -17.01
C ILE A 229 5.13 12.42 -18.41
N GLU A 230 5.60 13.26 -19.32
CA GLU A 230 5.13 13.30 -20.71
C GLU A 230 5.39 11.98 -21.47
N ALA A 231 6.49 11.28 -21.12
CA ALA A 231 6.87 10.00 -21.70
C ALA A 231 6.19 8.78 -21.04
N LEU A 232 5.36 8.96 -20.00
CA LEU A 232 4.59 7.85 -19.43
C LEU A 232 3.65 7.27 -20.48
N HIS A 233 3.44 5.94 -20.39
CA HIS A 233 2.52 5.24 -21.30
C HIS A 233 1.13 5.89 -21.29
N GLU A 234 0.45 5.87 -22.44
CA GLU A 234 -0.87 6.50 -22.60
C GLU A 234 -1.94 5.95 -21.64
N THR A 235 -1.80 4.70 -21.20
CA THR A 235 -2.67 4.05 -20.22
C THR A 235 -2.23 4.27 -18.76
N ASP A 236 -1.14 4.99 -18.51
CA ASP A 236 -0.66 5.26 -17.15
C ASP A 236 -1.58 6.30 -16.47
N TRP A 237 -2.26 5.88 -15.42
CA TRP A 237 -3.24 6.69 -14.71
C TRP A 237 -2.64 7.96 -14.07
N ARG A 238 -1.35 7.96 -13.72
CA ARG A 238 -0.66 9.12 -13.14
C ARG A 238 -0.68 10.31 -14.08
N ARG A 239 -0.42 10.05 -15.38
CA ARG A 239 -0.46 11.07 -16.42
C ARG A 239 -1.89 11.60 -16.67
N ASN A 240 -2.86 10.69 -16.64
CA ASN A 240 -4.21 10.99 -17.11
C ASN A 240 -5.12 11.57 -16.02
N ILE A 241 -5.03 11.06 -14.79
CA ILE A 241 -6.01 11.31 -13.73
C ILE A 241 -5.38 12.07 -12.56
N ASN A 242 -4.17 11.68 -12.09
CA ASN A 242 -3.62 12.20 -10.85
C ASN A 242 -3.26 13.69 -10.92
N PRO A 243 -3.91 14.58 -10.12
CA PRO A 243 -3.68 16.02 -10.16
C PRO A 243 -2.26 16.42 -9.72
N ALA A 244 -1.61 15.64 -8.86
CA ALA A 244 -0.26 15.92 -8.40
C ALA A 244 0.79 15.92 -9.54
N PHE A 245 0.49 15.27 -10.65
CA PHE A 245 1.35 15.21 -11.84
C PHE A 245 1.02 16.29 -12.88
N LYS A 246 0.13 17.24 -12.55
CA LYS A 246 -0.33 18.31 -13.43
C LYS A 246 -0.08 19.69 -12.80
N GLU A 247 0.02 20.72 -13.67
CA GLU A 247 0.08 22.09 -13.16
C GLU A 247 -1.29 22.52 -12.59
N PRO A 248 -1.31 23.35 -11.55
CA PRO A 248 -0.18 24.04 -10.92
C PRO A 248 0.55 23.24 -9.83
N HIS A 249 0.08 22.04 -9.48
CA HIS A 249 0.64 21.24 -8.38
C HIS A 249 2.02 20.70 -8.70
N LEU A 250 2.26 20.28 -9.95
CA LEU A 250 3.51 19.65 -10.36
C LEU A 250 4.73 20.50 -10.05
N SER A 251 4.69 21.82 -10.35
CA SER A 251 5.80 22.72 -10.07
C SER A 251 6.17 22.74 -8.59
N LYS A 252 5.18 22.92 -7.71
CA LYS A 252 5.38 22.94 -6.24
C LYS A 252 5.90 21.58 -5.71
N ASN A 253 5.37 20.48 -6.26
CA ASN A 253 5.78 19.14 -5.88
C ASN A 253 7.24 18.83 -6.28
N LEU A 254 7.68 19.33 -7.44
CA LEU A 254 9.09 19.20 -7.86
C LEU A 254 10.04 20.07 -7.03
N GLU A 255 9.61 21.26 -6.57
CA GLU A 255 10.37 22.06 -5.62
C GLU A 255 10.55 21.34 -4.27
N LEU A 256 9.48 20.66 -3.77
CA LEU A 256 9.59 19.82 -2.59
C LEU A 256 10.59 18.67 -2.81
N VAL A 257 10.59 18.04 -3.97
CA VAL A 257 11.54 16.95 -4.29
C VAL A 257 12.99 17.41 -4.21
N GLU A 258 13.31 18.65 -4.62
CA GLU A 258 14.68 19.17 -4.47
C GLU A 258 15.07 19.33 -2.99
N LEU A 259 14.15 19.79 -2.13
CA LEU A 259 14.40 19.79 -0.67
C LEU A 259 14.67 18.37 -0.14
N LEU A 260 13.87 17.36 -0.57
CA LEU A 260 14.10 15.98 -0.16
C LEU A 260 15.45 15.45 -0.65
N ARG A 261 15.92 15.91 -1.80
CA ARG A 261 17.26 15.60 -2.32
C ARG A 261 18.34 16.18 -1.42
N ASP A 262 18.24 17.47 -1.06
CA ASP A 262 19.20 18.13 -0.20
C ASP A 262 19.29 17.47 1.19
N ILE A 263 18.17 17.07 1.76
CA ILE A 263 18.12 16.32 3.03
C ILE A 263 18.74 14.92 2.83
N GLY A 264 18.35 14.20 1.77
CA GLY A 264 18.86 12.87 1.47
C GLY A 264 20.38 12.86 1.30
N ASP A 265 20.93 13.85 0.60
CA ASP A 265 22.39 13.97 0.35
C ASP A 265 23.19 14.13 1.65
N ARG A 266 22.62 14.78 2.69
CA ARG A 266 23.24 14.88 4.05
C ARG A 266 23.47 13.52 4.68
N HIS A 267 22.66 12.49 4.31
CA HIS A 267 22.63 11.16 4.88
C HIS A 267 23.06 10.05 3.91
N GLY A 268 23.37 10.38 2.65
CA GLY A 268 23.57 9.39 1.60
C GLY A 268 22.31 8.58 1.27
N ARG A 269 21.13 9.24 1.32
CA ARG A 269 19.81 8.66 1.07
C ARG A 269 19.14 9.28 -0.16
N SER A 270 18.28 8.53 -0.80
CA SER A 270 17.46 9.03 -1.91
C SER A 270 16.31 9.92 -1.40
N PRO A 271 15.77 10.83 -2.24
CA PRO A 271 14.54 11.55 -1.92
C PRO A 271 13.37 10.61 -1.55
N GLY A 272 13.29 9.43 -2.20
CA GLY A 272 12.27 8.42 -1.89
C GLY A 272 12.41 7.87 -0.48
N GLU A 273 13.64 7.60 0.00
CA GLU A 273 13.88 7.16 1.38
C GLU A 273 13.51 8.25 2.39
N VAL A 274 13.78 9.53 2.07
CA VAL A 274 13.35 10.68 2.89
C VAL A 274 11.83 10.76 2.95
N ALA A 275 11.14 10.60 1.83
CA ALA A 275 9.68 10.61 1.77
C ALA A 275 9.05 9.47 2.60
N ILE A 276 9.62 8.26 2.52
CA ILE A 276 9.18 7.12 3.33
C ILE A 276 9.44 7.39 4.82
N ALA A 277 10.64 7.85 5.18
CA ALA A 277 11.00 8.15 6.57
C ALA A 277 10.07 9.22 7.17
N TRP A 278 9.64 10.19 6.36
CA TRP A 278 8.67 11.20 6.80
C TRP A 278 7.31 10.58 7.16
N THR A 279 6.78 9.64 6.38
CA THR A 279 5.52 8.96 6.74
C THR A 279 5.67 8.13 8.01
N LEU A 280 6.84 7.54 8.23
CA LEU A 280 7.16 6.73 9.41
C LEU A 280 7.48 7.55 10.67
N ARG A 281 7.48 8.90 10.59
CA ARG A 281 7.68 9.78 11.76
C ARG A 281 6.51 9.72 12.75
N VAL A 282 5.32 9.42 12.23
CA VAL A 282 4.11 9.34 13.04
C VAL A 282 4.03 7.99 13.73
N THR A 283 4.00 7.97 15.05
CA THR A 283 4.02 6.74 15.87
C THR A 283 2.85 5.78 15.55
N ALA A 284 1.71 6.30 15.10
CA ALA A 284 0.57 5.49 14.67
C ALA A 284 0.87 4.66 13.42
N VAL A 285 1.81 5.09 12.57
CA VAL A 285 2.17 4.38 11.33
C VAL A 285 3.11 3.24 11.65
N THR A 286 2.64 2.01 11.48
CA THR A 286 3.40 0.77 11.73
C THR A 286 4.32 0.44 10.55
N GLY A 287 3.89 0.73 9.33
CA GLY A 287 4.68 0.44 8.12
C GLY A 287 4.22 1.21 6.90
N ALA A 288 5.11 1.32 5.92
CA ALA A 288 4.88 1.99 4.65
C ALA A 288 5.01 0.99 3.48
N ILE A 289 3.99 0.92 2.64
CA ILE A 289 3.93 0.07 1.44
C ILE A 289 4.59 0.79 0.28
N VAL A 290 5.68 0.25 -0.24
CA VAL A 290 6.46 0.85 -1.32
C VAL A 290 6.42 -0.02 -2.56
N GLY A 291 6.03 0.55 -3.69
CA GLY A 291 6.00 -0.15 -4.97
C GLY A 291 7.38 -0.18 -5.63
N ALA A 292 7.73 -1.33 -6.21
CA ALA A 292 8.87 -1.47 -7.12
C ALA A 292 8.53 -2.43 -8.26
N ARG A 293 9.00 -2.12 -9.47
CA ARG A 293 8.79 -2.91 -10.69
C ARG A 293 10.07 -3.63 -11.14
N ARG A 294 11.23 -3.22 -10.62
CA ARG A 294 12.56 -3.75 -10.94
C ARG A 294 13.44 -3.77 -9.70
N SER A 295 14.38 -4.68 -9.66
CA SER A 295 15.29 -4.87 -8.53
C SER A 295 16.15 -3.64 -8.20
N ASP A 296 16.56 -2.86 -9.20
CA ASP A 296 17.34 -1.63 -9.02
C ASP A 296 16.58 -0.53 -8.24
N GLN A 297 15.25 -0.57 -8.25
CA GLN A 297 14.43 0.37 -7.48
C GLN A 297 14.45 0.08 -5.98
N ILE A 298 14.69 -1.18 -5.59
CA ILE A 298 14.79 -1.57 -4.18
C ILE A 298 15.96 -0.88 -3.48
N ASP A 299 17.08 -0.69 -4.17
CA ASP A 299 18.25 -0.01 -3.62
C ASP A 299 17.95 1.45 -3.22
N GLY A 300 16.97 2.10 -3.87
CA GLY A 300 16.55 3.48 -3.57
C GLY A 300 15.45 3.59 -2.51
N ILE A 301 15.02 2.49 -1.89
CA ILE A 301 13.97 2.46 -0.87
C ILE A 301 14.35 1.65 0.38
N ALA A 302 15.26 0.67 0.24
CA ALA A 302 15.61 -0.25 1.33
C ALA A 302 16.26 0.45 2.53
N GLY A 303 16.96 1.54 2.32
CA GLY A 303 17.55 2.31 3.41
C GLY A 303 16.53 2.95 4.36
N ALA A 304 15.28 3.12 3.94
CA ALA A 304 14.20 3.60 4.81
C ALA A 304 13.83 2.59 5.93
N LEU A 305 14.29 1.35 5.86
CA LEU A 305 14.14 0.36 6.92
C LEU A 305 14.73 0.85 8.26
N ASP A 306 15.85 1.56 8.24
CA ASP A 306 16.60 2.02 9.41
C ASP A 306 16.81 3.53 9.45
N PHE A 307 16.55 4.26 8.38
CA PHE A 307 16.67 5.71 8.32
C PHE A 307 15.47 6.41 8.97
N ARG A 308 15.77 7.44 9.78
CA ARG A 308 14.77 8.32 10.39
C ARG A 308 15.25 9.75 10.28
N LEU A 309 14.29 10.68 10.11
CA LEU A 309 14.53 12.12 10.10
C LEU A 309 14.69 12.64 11.53
N SER A 310 15.52 13.67 11.71
CA SER A 310 15.53 14.47 12.92
C SER A 310 14.33 15.42 12.98
N ASP A 311 14.01 15.93 14.16
CA ASP A 311 12.91 16.91 14.34
C ASP A 311 13.15 18.19 13.50
N ASP A 312 14.41 18.63 13.37
CA ASP A 312 14.76 19.81 12.56
C ASP A 312 14.48 19.55 11.07
N GLU A 313 14.80 18.36 10.56
CA GLU A 313 14.52 18.00 9.16
C GLU A 313 13.02 17.82 8.90
N VAL A 314 12.28 17.28 9.85
CA VAL A 314 10.81 17.22 9.78
C VAL A 314 10.26 18.65 9.69
N ASN A 315 10.68 19.56 10.56
CA ASN A 315 10.26 20.95 10.54
C ASN A 315 10.65 21.67 9.23
N GLU A 316 11.84 21.38 8.68
CA GLU A 316 12.30 21.92 7.40
C GLU A 316 11.37 21.49 6.25
N ILE A 317 10.95 20.22 6.24
CA ILE A 317 9.99 19.68 5.26
C ILE A 317 8.61 20.32 5.45
N GLU A 318 8.08 20.32 6.67
CA GLU A 318 6.72 20.79 6.97
C GLU A 318 6.53 22.26 6.62
N ALA A 319 7.58 23.09 6.76
CA ALA A 319 7.56 24.49 6.34
C ALA A 319 7.44 24.68 4.80
N LYS A 320 7.62 23.62 4.02
CA LYS A 320 7.59 23.65 2.54
C LYS A 320 6.53 22.75 1.93
N LEU A 321 5.72 22.06 2.76
CA LEU A 321 4.66 21.21 2.24
C LEU A 321 3.64 22.04 1.43
N PRO A 322 3.26 21.58 0.23
CA PRO A 322 2.14 22.15 -0.50
C PRO A 322 0.81 21.80 0.18
N GLU A 323 -0.30 22.33 -0.34
CA GLU A 323 -1.64 21.90 0.06
C GLU A 323 -1.82 20.38 -0.15
N SER A 324 -2.58 19.74 0.75
CA SER A 324 -2.94 18.32 0.60
C SER A 324 -3.77 18.11 -0.67
N ILE A 325 -3.54 17.01 -1.36
CA ILE A 325 -4.23 16.69 -2.62
C ILE A 325 -5.02 15.39 -2.37
N ASP A 326 -6.33 15.43 -2.52
CA ASP A 326 -7.13 14.22 -2.57
C ASP A 326 -7.02 13.58 -3.96
N MET A 327 -6.49 12.35 -4.02
CA MET A 327 -6.40 11.58 -5.27
C MET A 327 -7.75 11.08 -5.78
N PHE A 328 -8.75 11.01 -4.92
CA PHE A 328 -10.04 10.38 -5.20
C PHE A 328 -11.18 11.40 -5.41
N GLU A 329 -10.94 12.68 -5.14
CA GLU A 329 -11.93 13.74 -5.34
C GLU A 329 -12.32 13.96 -6.82
N LEU A 330 -11.56 13.37 -7.75
CA LEU A 330 -11.73 13.54 -9.21
C LEU A 330 -12.03 12.22 -9.95
N ALA A 331 -12.31 11.13 -9.24
CA ALA A 331 -12.57 9.81 -9.84
C ALA A 331 -14.08 9.54 -10.04
#